data_524c7b967c6ea5a63930b4d808786c61
#
_entry.id   524c7b967c6ea5a63930b4d808786c61
#
_cell.length_a   1.000
_cell.length_b   1.000
_cell.length_c   1.000
_cell.angle_alpha   90.00
_cell.angle_beta   90.00
_cell.angle_gamma   90.00
#
_symmetry.space_group_name_H-M   'P 1'
#
loop_
_entity.id
_entity.type
_entity.pdbx_description
1 polymer ?
#
loop_
_entity_poly.entity_id
_entity_poly.type
_entity_poly.pdbx_seq_one_letter_code
_entity_poly.pdbx_strand_id
1 'polypeptide(L)'
;PDGRSAEQQAEFERVEVKPQALEWIFARACGLRFRVSADNLDAGLGPSESFKRNIWEQVQRYCREGANARAERFARALAQDFGRPDPLQAHLYTVEALS
;
A
#
# COMPACT_ATOMS: atom_id res chain seq x y z
N PRO A 1 -1.70 -28.46 -7.56
CA PRO A 1 -2.57 -27.75 -6.63
C PRO A 1 -2.76 -26.32 -7.05
N ASP A 2 -3.86 -25.83 -6.64
CA ASP A 2 -4.24 -24.49 -6.97
C ASP A 2 -3.89 -23.58 -5.81
N GLY A 3 -3.37 -22.43 -6.09
CA GLY A 3 -3.05 -21.48 -5.07
C GLY A 3 -1.67 -21.63 -4.46
N ARG A 4 -1.37 -20.74 -3.55
CA ARG A 4 -0.07 -20.72 -2.89
C ARG A 4 -0.11 -21.53 -1.60
N SER A 5 1.02 -22.16 -1.28
CA SER A 5 1.21 -22.69 0.06
C SER A 5 1.31 -21.52 1.05
N ALA A 6 1.25 -21.81 2.35
CA ALA A 6 1.39 -20.78 3.37
C ALA A 6 2.74 -20.08 3.24
N GLU A 7 3.80 -20.84 2.92
CA GLU A 7 5.13 -20.27 2.75
C GLU A 7 5.20 -19.36 1.53
N GLN A 8 4.60 -19.81 0.42
CA GLN A 8 4.58 -19.00 -0.80
C GLN A 8 3.76 -17.72 -0.61
N GLN A 9 2.66 -17.82 0.13
CA GLN A 9 1.85 -16.65 0.41
C GLN A 9 2.60 -15.65 1.30
N ALA A 10 3.31 -16.15 2.31
CA ALA A 10 4.12 -15.29 3.17
C ALA A 10 5.20 -14.57 2.37
N GLU A 11 5.85 -15.28 1.45
CA GLU A 11 6.87 -14.68 0.60
C GLU A 11 6.28 -13.63 -0.33
N PHE A 12 5.13 -13.94 -0.94
CA PHE A 12 4.44 -12.97 -1.78
C PHE A 12 4.16 -11.69 -1.00
N GLU A 13 3.56 -11.84 0.19
CA GLU A 13 3.23 -10.67 1.00
C GLU A 13 4.48 -9.87 1.38
N ARG A 14 5.55 -10.59 1.73
CA ARG A 14 6.80 -9.94 2.12
C ARG A 14 7.34 -9.02 1.01
N VAL A 15 7.33 -9.50 -0.24
CA VAL A 15 7.88 -8.73 -1.34
C VAL A 15 6.93 -7.66 -1.85
N GLU A 16 5.62 -7.80 -1.56
CA GLU A 16 4.62 -6.86 -2.04
C GLU A 16 4.38 -5.67 -1.12
N VAL A 17 4.94 -5.68 0.09
CA VAL A 17 4.69 -4.62 1.06
C VAL A 17 5.06 -3.24 0.50
N LYS A 18 6.28 -3.11 -0.03
CA LYS A 18 6.74 -1.80 -0.51
C LYS A 18 6.01 -1.32 -1.76
N PRO A 19 5.84 -2.18 -2.79
CA PRO A 19 5.06 -1.75 -3.94
C PRO A 19 3.65 -1.32 -3.58
N GLN A 20 2.97 -2.07 -2.73
CA GLN A 20 1.60 -1.74 -2.39
C GLN A 20 1.51 -0.50 -1.49
N ALA A 21 2.51 -0.27 -0.66
CA ALA A 21 2.57 0.97 0.10
C ALA A 21 2.64 2.19 -0.84
N LEU A 22 3.46 2.10 -1.89
CA LEU A 22 3.54 3.18 -2.88
C LEU A 22 2.23 3.33 -3.65
N GLU A 23 1.59 2.21 -4.01
CA GLU A 23 0.30 2.27 -4.69
C GLU A 23 -0.75 2.98 -3.84
N TRP A 24 -0.73 2.74 -2.54
CA TRP A 24 -1.65 3.40 -1.63
C TRP A 24 -1.42 4.92 -1.62
N ILE A 25 -0.15 5.31 -1.57
CA ILE A 25 0.19 6.74 -1.60
C ILE A 25 -0.28 7.37 -2.91
N PHE A 26 -0.07 6.69 -4.04
CA PHE A 26 -0.52 7.20 -5.33
C PHE A 26 -2.05 7.26 -5.42
N ALA A 27 -2.74 6.24 -4.89
CA ALA A 27 -4.20 6.24 -4.87
C ALA A 27 -4.72 7.42 -4.06
N ARG A 28 -4.09 7.68 -2.90
CA ARG A 28 -4.48 8.80 -2.07
C ARG A 28 -4.26 10.13 -2.81
N ALA A 29 -3.16 10.23 -3.54
CA ALA A 29 -2.85 11.42 -4.31
C ALA A 29 -3.94 11.71 -5.34
N CYS A 30 -4.53 10.68 -5.92
CA CYS A 30 -5.60 10.81 -6.91
C CYS A 30 -6.99 10.88 -6.28
N GLY A 31 -7.10 10.67 -4.97
CA GLY A 31 -8.40 10.62 -4.31
C GLY A 31 -9.14 9.31 -4.54
N LEU A 32 -8.42 8.26 -4.92
CA LEU A 32 -9.00 6.96 -5.16
C LEU A 32 -8.88 6.07 -3.93
N ARG A 33 -9.84 5.18 -3.78
CA ARG A 33 -9.78 4.21 -2.70
C ARG A 33 -8.77 3.11 -3.04
N PHE A 34 -7.88 2.82 -2.11
CA PHE A 34 -6.89 1.76 -2.30
C PHE A 34 -7.39 0.46 -1.68
N ARG A 35 -7.13 -0.66 -2.37
CA ARG A 35 -7.42 -1.99 -1.86
C ARG A 35 -6.15 -2.82 -1.92
N VAL A 36 -5.87 -3.54 -0.85
CA VAL A 36 -4.73 -4.44 -0.80
C VAL A 36 -5.02 -5.65 -1.68
N SER A 37 -4.05 -6.03 -2.51
CA SER A 37 -4.16 -7.19 -3.37
C SER A 37 -3.27 -8.31 -2.83
N ALA A 38 -3.87 -9.45 -2.53
CA ALA A 38 -3.13 -10.62 -2.10
C ALA A 38 -2.99 -11.65 -3.21
N ASP A 39 -3.83 -11.55 -4.22
CA ASP A 39 -3.78 -12.39 -5.40
C ASP A 39 -3.86 -13.89 -5.06
N ASN A 40 -4.55 -14.22 -3.98
CA ASN A 40 -4.71 -15.59 -3.52
C ASN A 40 -6.17 -16.01 -3.68
N LEU A 41 -6.56 -16.27 -4.91
CA LEU A 41 -7.96 -16.51 -5.24
C LEU A 41 -8.45 -17.87 -4.81
N ASP A 42 -7.55 -18.86 -4.81
CA ASP A 42 -7.97 -20.26 -4.59
C ASP A 42 -8.39 -20.52 -3.15
N ALA A 43 -7.79 -19.87 -2.21
CA ALA A 43 -8.14 -20.05 -0.80
C ALA A 43 -9.39 -19.28 -0.40
N GLY A 44 -9.86 -18.38 -1.25
CA GLY A 44 -10.99 -17.52 -0.91
C GLY A 44 -10.71 -16.61 0.26
N LEU A 45 -9.45 -16.48 0.62
CA LEU A 45 -9.02 -15.66 1.73
C LEU A 45 -8.50 -14.33 1.21
N GLY A 46 -8.87 -13.27 1.88
CA GLY A 46 -8.31 -11.97 1.57
C GLY A 46 -6.88 -11.85 2.07
N PRO A 47 -6.30 -10.67 1.96
CA PRO A 47 -4.97 -10.41 2.51
C PRO A 47 -4.96 -10.64 4.02
N SER A 48 -3.83 -11.13 4.54
CA SER A 48 -3.71 -11.35 5.97
C SER A 48 -3.72 -10.01 6.71
N GLU A 49 -4.12 -10.05 7.99
CA GLU A 49 -4.10 -8.84 8.80
C GLU A 49 -2.68 -8.33 9.00
N SER A 50 -1.71 -9.22 9.12
CA SER A 50 -0.31 -8.82 9.25
C SER A 50 0.18 -8.15 7.97
N PHE A 51 -0.26 -8.60 6.80
CA PHE A 51 0.11 -7.97 5.54
C PHE A 51 -0.41 -6.53 5.48
N LYS A 52 -1.68 -6.33 5.83
CA LYS A 52 -2.26 -5.00 5.86
C LYS A 52 -1.51 -4.08 6.81
N ARG A 53 -1.20 -4.57 8.00
CA ARG A 53 -0.45 -3.79 8.98
C ARG A 53 0.94 -3.44 8.47
N ASN A 54 1.61 -4.41 7.83
CA ASN A 54 2.95 -4.15 7.30
C ASN A 54 2.93 -3.10 6.19
N ILE A 55 1.90 -3.12 5.35
CA ILE A 55 1.74 -2.08 4.33
C ILE A 55 1.52 -0.72 4.98
N TRP A 56 0.67 -0.66 6.00
CA TRP A 56 0.43 0.59 6.71
C TRP A 56 1.71 1.11 7.36
N GLU A 57 2.45 0.22 8.03
CA GLU A 57 3.71 0.61 8.66
C GLU A 57 4.71 1.13 7.64
N GLN A 58 4.74 0.52 6.46
CA GLN A 58 5.64 0.97 5.41
C GLN A 58 5.24 2.36 4.89
N VAL A 59 3.95 2.63 4.78
CA VAL A 59 3.48 3.96 4.41
C VAL A 59 3.89 4.98 5.47
N GLN A 60 3.72 4.62 6.75
CA GLN A 60 4.14 5.50 7.85
C GLN A 60 5.64 5.82 7.75
N ARG A 61 6.44 4.80 7.44
CA ARG A 61 7.88 4.96 7.28
C ARG A 61 8.20 5.89 6.10
N TYR A 62 7.53 5.69 4.97
CA TYR A 62 7.75 6.56 3.81
C TYR A 62 7.41 8.01 4.13
N CYS A 63 6.36 8.23 4.90
CA CYS A 63 5.97 9.60 5.26
C CYS A 63 6.97 10.24 6.22
N ARG A 64 7.58 9.45 7.11
CA ARG A 64 8.52 9.98 8.09
C ARG A 64 9.94 10.11 7.54
N GLU A 65 10.37 9.10 6.78
CA GLU A 65 11.78 9.01 6.36
C GLU A 65 11.97 9.34 4.89
N GLY A 66 10.88 9.34 4.13
CA GLY A 66 10.93 9.57 2.70
C GLY A 66 10.93 8.27 1.92
N ALA A 67 10.34 8.32 0.73
CA ALA A 67 10.42 7.27 -0.27
C ALA A 67 11.53 7.68 -1.24
N ASN A 68 11.67 6.97 -2.37
CA ASN A 68 12.63 7.45 -3.34
C ASN A 68 12.14 8.77 -3.96
N ALA A 69 13.09 9.60 -4.38
CA ALA A 69 12.78 10.96 -4.83
C ALA A 69 11.80 10.98 -6.01
N ARG A 70 11.92 10.01 -6.89
CA ARG A 70 11.07 9.94 -8.09
C ARG A 70 9.62 9.64 -7.71
N ALA A 71 9.42 8.69 -6.79
CA ALA A 71 8.09 8.35 -6.32
C ALA A 71 7.45 9.54 -5.59
N GLU A 72 8.22 10.24 -4.78
CA GLU A 72 7.70 11.41 -4.05
C GLU A 72 7.27 12.52 -5.01
N ARG A 73 8.11 12.80 -6.01
CA ARG A 73 7.76 13.83 -7.00
C ARG A 73 6.50 13.45 -7.76
N PHE A 74 6.38 12.18 -8.13
CA PHE A 74 5.22 11.70 -8.87
C PHE A 74 3.95 11.81 -8.00
N ALA A 75 4.04 11.38 -6.75
CA ALA A 75 2.91 11.45 -5.83
C ALA A 75 2.44 12.89 -5.62
N ARG A 76 3.38 13.81 -5.41
CA ARG A 76 3.03 15.21 -5.20
C ARG A 76 2.46 15.87 -6.45
N ALA A 77 3.01 15.51 -7.62
CA ALA A 77 2.47 16.03 -8.88
C ALA A 77 1.05 15.54 -9.10
N LEU A 78 0.78 14.27 -8.83
CA LEU A 78 -0.57 13.73 -8.92
C LEU A 78 -1.53 14.47 -7.99
N ALA A 79 -1.11 14.68 -6.74
CA ALA A 79 -1.96 15.36 -5.77
C ALA A 79 -2.29 16.78 -6.23
N GLN A 80 -1.31 17.48 -6.78
CA GLN A 80 -1.54 18.82 -7.31
C GLN A 80 -2.56 18.78 -8.46
N ASP A 81 -2.39 17.84 -9.39
CA ASP A 81 -3.30 17.74 -10.54
C ASP A 81 -4.72 17.43 -10.10
N PHE A 82 -4.89 16.66 -9.04
CA PHE A 82 -6.21 16.28 -8.55
C PHE A 82 -6.72 17.18 -7.44
N GLY A 83 -6.01 18.25 -7.12
CA GLY A 83 -6.44 19.19 -6.07
C GLY A 83 -6.48 18.57 -4.69
N ARG A 84 -5.58 17.64 -4.40
CA ARG A 84 -5.54 16.93 -3.12
C ARG A 84 -4.35 17.40 -2.30
N PRO A 85 -4.42 17.25 -0.97
CA PRO A 85 -3.27 17.63 -0.13
C PRO A 85 -2.08 16.73 -0.37
N ASP A 86 -0.92 17.14 0.12
CA ASP A 86 0.31 16.37 0.03
C ASP A 86 0.06 14.96 0.56
N PRO A 87 0.26 13.92 -0.25
CA PRO A 87 -0.04 12.55 0.17
C PRO A 87 0.99 11.96 1.14
N LEU A 88 2.12 12.63 1.35
CA LEU A 88 3.18 12.11 2.22
C LEU A 88 3.03 12.62 3.64
N GLN A 89 1.82 12.54 4.17
CA GLN A 89 1.50 12.90 5.54
C GLN A 89 0.93 11.68 6.26
N ALA A 90 1.64 11.23 7.29
CA ALA A 90 1.33 9.97 7.96
C ALA A 90 -0.10 9.88 8.47
N HIS A 91 -0.65 10.99 8.94
CA HIS A 91 -2.00 10.97 9.53
C HIS A 91 -3.11 10.68 8.52
N LEU A 92 -2.81 10.74 7.22
CA LEU A 92 -3.81 10.44 6.20
C LEU A 92 -4.11 8.96 6.06
N TYR A 93 -3.29 8.10 6.67
CA TYR A 93 -3.35 6.66 6.47
C TYR A 93 -3.62 5.95 7.78
N THR A 94 -4.69 5.14 7.80
CA THR A 94 -5.03 4.31 8.96
C THR A 94 -5.07 2.86 8.51
N VAL A 95 -4.72 1.95 9.42
CA VAL A 95 -4.76 0.53 9.08
C VAL A 95 -6.20 0.08 8.84
N GLU A 96 -7.16 0.71 9.49
CA GLU A 96 -8.58 0.40 9.33
C GLU A 96 -9.05 0.68 7.90
N ALA A 97 -8.43 1.61 7.21
CA ALA A 97 -8.80 1.92 5.83
C ALA A 97 -8.50 0.75 4.88
N LEU A 98 -7.72 -0.21 5.31
CA LEU A 98 -7.39 -1.39 4.52
C LEU A 98 -8.33 -2.56 4.77
N SER A 99 -9.30 -2.39 5.63
CA SER A 99 -10.26 -3.46 5.94
C SER A 99 -11.33 -3.60 4.88
#